data_2f969bd60d1bdf6605303fe237aec7ed
#
_entry.id   2f969bd60d1bdf6605303fe237aec7ed
#
_cell.length_a   1.000
_cell.length_b   1.000
_cell.length_c   1.000
_cell.angle_alpha   90.00
_cell.angle_beta   90.00
_cell.angle_gamma   90.00
#
_symmetry.space_group_name_H-M   'P 1'
#
loop_
_entity.id
_entity.type
_entity.pdbx_description
1 polymer ?
#
loop_
_entity_poly.entity_id
_entity_poly.type
_entity_poly.pdbx_seq_one_letter_code
_entity_poly.pdbx_strand_id
1 'polypeptide(L)'
;TLASTVYAESSIGYGIFSKEEMFAIASVHVNKNKVAYGKDSPSAKAFRRTQLSKQTNAMQTANAAVINAFTPGSIDYSNGADQWDGAEQAMIPKEFQNKPSNGTFMYKMNVMGWSMRDKEYASWKNAVNKKFGNGSFNVPQKKTAGYNYGGMKNKGRIRLTSTAQYGLTIFWRTIK
;
A
#
# COMPACT_ATOMS: atom_id res chain seq x y z
N THR A 1 -3.23 2.13 18.92
CA THR A 1 -2.18 2.74 18.06
C THR A 1 -2.16 2.11 16.68
N LEU A 2 -2.14 0.78 16.55
CA LEU A 2 -2.12 0.14 15.24
C LEU A 2 -3.37 0.45 14.41
N ALA A 3 -4.57 0.40 14.99
CA ALA A 3 -5.80 0.73 14.28
C ALA A 3 -5.78 2.15 13.71
N SER A 4 -5.25 3.12 14.45
CA SER A 4 -5.11 4.49 13.97
C SER A 4 -4.13 4.62 12.80
N THR A 5 -3.08 3.81 12.80
CA THR A 5 -2.13 3.72 11.68
C THR A 5 -2.76 3.07 10.47
N VAL A 6 -3.47 1.96 10.64
CA VAL A 6 -4.21 1.29 9.55
C VAL A 6 -5.20 2.25 8.89
N TYR A 7 -5.97 2.97 9.70
CA TYR A 7 -6.91 3.99 9.20
C TYR A 7 -6.20 5.08 8.39
N ALA A 8 -5.12 5.63 8.93
CA ALA A 8 -4.40 6.75 8.32
C ALA A 8 -3.67 6.37 7.03
N GLU A 9 -3.18 5.14 6.93
CA GLU A 9 -2.46 4.63 5.76
C GLU A 9 -3.38 4.08 4.66
N SER A 10 -4.67 3.91 4.95
CA SER A 10 -5.65 3.47 3.96
C SER A 10 -6.06 4.60 3.00
N SER A 11 -6.78 4.24 1.94
CA SER A 11 -7.28 5.20 0.95
C SER A 11 -8.41 6.09 1.47
N ILE A 12 -8.77 5.99 2.76
CA ILE A 12 -9.85 6.79 3.35
C ILE A 12 -9.58 8.29 3.26
N GLY A 13 -8.32 8.70 3.33
CA GLY A 13 -7.91 10.10 3.14
C GLY A 13 -8.25 10.66 1.76
N TYR A 14 -8.45 9.77 0.77
CA TYR A 14 -8.91 10.11 -0.58
C TYR A 14 -10.42 9.89 -0.76
N GLY A 15 -11.14 9.62 0.33
CA GLY A 15 -12.58 9.35 0.27
C GLY A 15 -12.94 7.96 -0.26
N ILE A 16 -11.99 7.02 -0.28
CA ILE A 16 -12.21 5.65 -0.71
C ILE A 16 -12.15 4.74 0.50
N PHE A 17 -13.26 4.05 0.77
CA PHE A 17 -13.36 3.05 1.82
C PHE A 17 -13.24 1.65 1.24
N SER A 18 -12.28 0.88 1.72
CA SER A 18 -12.12 -0.54 1.43
C SER A 18 -11.80 -1.29 2.72
N LYS A 19 -12.70 -2.20 3.10
CA LYS A 19 -12.49 -3.09 4.24
C LYS A 19 -11.25 -3.96 4.01
N GLU A 20 -11.15 -4.55 2.84
CA GLU A 20 -10.05 -5.45 2.48
C GLU A 20 -8.69 -4.74 2.54
N GLU A 21 -8.63 -3.48 2.11
CA GLU A 21 -7.42 -2.66 2.21
C GLU A 21 -6.96 -2.50 3.67
N MET A 22 -7.88 -2.12 4.55
CA MET A 22 -7.56 -1.96 5.97
C MET A 22 -7.10 -3.27 6.62
N PHE A 23 -7.79 -4.37 6.31
CA PHE A 23 -7.41 -5.69 6.78
C PHE A 23 -6.04 -6.12 6.25
N ALA A 24 -5.75 -5.85 4.98
CA ALA A 24 -4.44 -6.14 4.39
C ALA A 24 -3.32 -5.30 5.01
N ILE A 25 -3.53 -4.01 5.23
CA ILE A 25 -2.53 -3.15 5.91
C ILE A 25 -2.23 -3.67 7.32
N ALA A 26 -3.26 -4.05 8.08
CA ALA A 26 -3.07 -4.64 9.41
C ALA A 26 -2.26 -5.94 9.35
N SER A 27 -2.55 -6.81 8.39
CA SER A 27 -1.81 -8.06 8.18
C SER A 27 -0.33 -7.82 7.84
N VAL A 28 -0.02 -6.81 7.03
CA VAL A 28 1.38 -6.45 6.72
C VAL A 28 2.17 -6.09 7.99
N HIS A 29 1.56 -5.36 8.91
CA HIS A 29 2.21 -5.02 10.18
C HIS A 29 2.56 -6.27 10.99
N VAL A 30 1.68 -7.27 11.01
CA VAL A 30 1.92 -8.56 11.68
C VAL A 30 3.01 -9.35 10.93
N ASN A 31 2.89 -9.47 9.61
CA ASN A 31 3.87 -10.20 8.79
C ASN A 31 5.29 -9.61 8.92
N LYS A 32 5.37 -8.30 9.07
CA LYS A 32 6.64 -7.58 9.22
C LYS A 32 7.15 -7.55 10.66
N ASN A 33 6.32 -7.95 11.62
CA ASN A 33 6.58 -7.82 13.05
C ASN A 33 7.01 -6.39 13.44
N LYS A 34 6.35 -5.37 12.87
CA LYS A 34 6.76 -3.98 13.03
C LYS A 34 5.57 -3.03 12.92
N VAL A 35 5.33 -2.26 13.98
CA VAL A 35 4.39 -1.13 13.96
C VAL A 35 5.20 0.13 13.73
N ALA A 36 5.15 0.71 12.55
CA ALA A 36 6.09 1.80 12.32
C ALA A 36 5.60 3.01 11.53
N TYR A 37 4.83 2.88 10.49
CA TYR A 37 4.59 4.01 9.61
C TYR A 37 3.23 4.67 9.88
N GLY A 38 3.15 5.99 9.77
CA GLY A 38 1.90 6.75 9.84
C GLY A 38 1.34 7.02 11.24
N LYS A 39 1.93 6.47 12.31
CA LYS A 39 1.41 6.64 13.69
C LYS A 39 1.31 8.09 14.15
N ASP A 40 2.13 8.97 13.64
CA ASP A 40 2.21 10.38 14.00
C ASP A 40 1.52 11.30 12.99
N SER A 41 0.88 10.75 11.96
CA SER A 41 0.11 11.52 10.99
C SER A 41 -1.08 12.24 11.65
N PRO A 42 -1.54 13.37 11.10
CA PRO A 42 -2.72 14.08 11.61
C PRO A 42 -3.95 13.17 11.71
N SER A 43 -4.19 12.33 10.72
CA SER A 43 -5.32 11.39 10.68
C SER A 43 -5.23 10.34 11.80
N ALA A 44 -4.05 9.78 12.05
CA ALA A 44 -3.85 8.83 13.15
C ALA A 44 -4.03 9.49 14.52
N LYS A 45 -3.55 10.72 14.69
CA LYS A 45 -3.75 11.48 15.92
C LYS A 45 -5.23 11.80 16.14
N ALA A 46 -5.95 12.21 15.11
CA ALA A 46 -7.39 12.47 15.17
C ALA A 46 -8.17 11.20 15.53
N PHE A 47 -7.84 10.06 14.92
CA PHE A 47 -8.43 8.76 15.26
C PHE A 47 -8.30 8.46 16.76
N ARG A 48 -7.10 8.59 17.33
CA ARG A 48 -6.86 8.29 18.75
C ARG A 48 -7.59 9.20 19.73
N ARG A 49 -7.96 10.41 19.30
CA ARG A 49 -8.74 11.36 20.09
C ARG A 49 -10.26 11.14 19.97
N THR A 50 -10.70 10.35 19.00
CA THR A 50 -12.11 10.08 18.78
C THR A 50 -12.62 9.04 19.76
N GLN A 51 -13.63 9.37 20.55
CA GLN A 51 -14.29 8.44 21.45
C GLN A 51 -14.91 7.28 20.67
N LEU A 52 -14.93 6.09 21.24
CA LEU A 52 -15.48 4.88 20.59
C LEU A 52 -16.91 5.08 20.08
N SER A 53 -17.78 5.73 20.87
CA SER A 53 -19.16 6.04 20.49
C SER A 53 -19.31 7.01 19.30
N LYS A 54 -18.22 7.70 18.95
CA LYS A 54 -18.18 8.69 17.85
C LYS A 54 -17.36 8.19 16.66
N GLN A 55 -16.85 6.98 16.70
CA GLN A 55 -16.08 6.42 15.60
C GLN A 55 -16.97 6.16 14.38
N THR A 56 -16.46 6.55 13.22
CA THR A 56 -17.09 6.24 11.92
C THR A 56 -17.00 4.75 11.62
N ASN A 57 -17.78 4.29 10.64
CA ASN A 57 -17.69 2.91 10.15
C ASN A 57 -16.26 2.54 9.71
N ALA A 58 -15.55 3.45 9.04
CA ALA A 58 -14.17 3.23 8.64
C ALA A 58 -13.22 3.08 9.83
N MET A 59 -13.39 3.87 10.88
CA MET A 59 -12.61 3.75 12.12
C MET A 59 -12.89 2.41 12.83
N GLN A 60 -14.15 1.99 12.91
CA GLN A 60 -14.53 0.69 13.47
C GLN A 60 -13.96 -0.47 12.64
N THR A 61 -13.93 -0.33 11.32
CA THR A 61 -13.32 -1.32 10.42
C THR A 61 -11.82 -1.42 10.66
N ALA A 62 -11.11 -0.32 10.91
CA ALA A 62 -9.69 -0.36 11.26
C ALA A 62 -9.44 -1.10 12.58
N ASN A 63 -10.31 -0.95 13.57
CA ASN A 63 -10.25 -1.75 14.81
C ASN A 63 -10.44 -3.24 14.52
N ALA A 64 -11.45 -3.60 13.72
CA ALA A 64 -11.72 -4.98 13.33
C ALA A 64 -10.55 -5.58 12.53
N ALA A 65 -9.90 -4.80 11.67
CA ALA A 65 -8.74 -5.21 10.90
C ALA A 65 -7.58 -5.64 11.81
N VAL A 66 -7.32 -4.90 12.86
CA VAL A 66 -6.28 -5.25 13.84
C VAL A 66 -6.62 -6.53 14.59
N ILE A 67 -7.88 -6.68 15.02
CA ILE A 67 -8.35 -7.91 15.67
C ILE A 67 -8.14 -9.10 14.73
N ASN A 68 -8.55 -8.99 13.48
CA ASN A 68 -8.33 -10.05 12.48
C ASN A 68 -6.86 -10.40 12.33
N ALA A 69 -5.99 -9.40 12.17
CA ALA A 69 -4.57 -9.62 11.94
C ALA A 69 -3.88 -10.38 13.10
N PHE A 70 -4.32 -10.16 14.33
CA PHE A 70 -3.79 -10.84 15.52
C PHE A 70 -4.56 -12.11 15.92
N THR A 71 -5.62 -12.46 15.21
CA THR A 71 -6.39 -13.68 15.50
C THR A 71 -5.78 -14.86 14.77
N PRO A 72 -5.29 -15.90 15.48
CA PRO A 72 -4.75 -17.10 14.84
C PRO A 72 -5.77 -17.75 13.90
N GLY A 73 -5.31 -18.18 12.72
CA GLY A 73 -6.17 -18.84 11.72
C GLY A 73 -7.08 -17.89 10.93
N SER A 74 -7.02 -16.59 11.16
CA SER A 74 -7.76 -15.61 10.37
C SER A 74 -7.18 -15.45 8.97
N ILE A 75 -7.98 -14.88 8.07
CA ILE A 75 -7.56 -14.61 6.69
C ILE A 75 -6.52 -13.47 6.68
N ASP A 76 -5.38 -13.71 6.04
CA ASP A 76 -4.42 -12.67 5.66
C ASP A 76 -4.82 -12.08 4.32
N TYR A 77 -5.52 -10.94 4.34
CA TYR A 77 -5.95 -10.25 3.13
C TYR A 77 -4.78 -9.71 2.28
N SER A 78 -3.60 -9.55 2.86
CA SER A 78 -2.40 -9.12 2.13
C SER A 78 -1.74 -10.24 1.33
N ASN A 79 -2.16 -11.50 1.52
CA ASN A 79 -1.55 -12.69 0.92
C ASN A 79 -0.04 -12.79 1.20
N GLY A 80 0.36 -12.55 2.42
CA GLY A 80 1.76 -12.64 2.84
C GLY A 80 2.61 -11.41 2.49
N ALA A 81 2.00 -10.28 2.22
CA ALA A 81 2.74 -9.05 1.99
C ALA A 81 3.47 -8.57 3.25
N ASP A 82 4.62 -7.96 3.05
CA ASP A 82 5.40 -7.29 4.09
C ASP A 82 5.61 -5.79 3.78
N GLN A 83 5.05 -5.30 2.67
CA GLN A 83 5.09 -3.90 2.26
C GLN A 83 3.82 -3.51 1.49
N TRP A 84 3.54 -2.21 1.43
CA TRP A 84 2.51 -1.63 0.58
C TRP A 84 2.95 -0.27 0.04
N ASP A 85 2.30 0.17 -1.02
CA ASP A 85 2.41 1.51 -1.58
C ASP A 85 1.04 2.03 -2.00
N GLY A 86 0.79 3.29 -1.73
CA GLY A 86 -0.44 3.98 -2.12
C GLY A 86 -0.35 4.61 -3.51
N ALA A 87 -1.36 5.42 -3.83
CA ALA A 87 -1.48 6.09 -5.14
C ALA A 87 -0.31 7.02 -5.46
N GLU A 88 0.32 7.61 -4.45
CA GLU A 88 1.48 8.49 -4.62
C GLU A 88 2.63 7.80 -5.36
N GLN A 89 2.85 6.51 -5.14
CA GLN A 89 3.87 5.75 -5.87
C GLN A 89 3.46 5.48 -7.32
N ALA A 90 2.17 5.33 -7.59
CA ALA A 90 1.66 5.11 -8.92
C ALA A 90 1.66 6.37 -9.79
N MET A 91 1.59 7.54 -9.16
CA MET A 91 1.44 8.84 -9.83
C MET A 91 2.75 9.63 -9.97
N ILE A 92 3.87 9.06 -9.60
CA ILE A 92 5.16 9.73 -9.74
C ILE A 92 5.35 10.18 -11.19
N PRO A 93 5.64 11.47 -11.42
CA PRO A 93 5.89 11.99 -12.76
C PRO A 93 6.98 11.20 -13.48
N LYS A 94 6.81 10.97 -14.78
CA LYS A 94 7.72 10.14 -15.58
C LYS A 94 9.15 10.62 -15.55
N GLU A 95 9.36 11.93 -15.46
CA GLU A 95 10.68 12.55 -15.38
C GLU A 95 11.45 12.19 -14.09
N PHE A 96 10.75 11.77 -13.04
CA PHE A 96 11.36 11.36 -11.77
C PHE A 96 11.56 9.85 -11.64
N GLN A 97 10.94 9.05 -12.50
CA GLN A 97 10.98 7.59 -12.40
C GLN A 97 12.40 7.01 -12.52
N ASN A 98 13.27 7.66 -13.28
CA ASN A 98 14.65 7.22 -13.51
C ASN A 98 15.68 7.99 -12.68
N LYS A 99 15.25 8.90 -11.82
CA LYS A 99 16.17 9.69 -10.99
C LYS A 99 16.33 9.05 -9.61
N PRO A 100 17.55 8.98 -9.09
CA PRO A 100 17.72 8.62 -7.68
C PRO A 100 17.01 9.66 -6.82
N SER A 101 16.46 9.23 -5.71
CA SER A 101 15.82 10.10 -4.74
C SER A 101 16.83 11.14 -4.24
N ASN A 102 16.44 12.40 -4.28
CA ASN A 102 17.15 13.50 -3.66
C ASN A 102 16.63 13.82 -2.24
N GLY A 103 16.11 12.81 -1.56
CA GLY A 103 15.67 12.88 -0.16
C GLY A 103 14.20 13.18 0.08
N THR A 104 13.49 13.81 -0.85
CA THR A 104 12.11 14.23 -0.65
C THR A 104 11.08 13.28 -1.26
N PHE A 105 11.45 12.55 -2.29
CA PHE A 105 10.54 11.69 -3.03
C PHE A 105 11.29 10.52 -3.64
N MET A 106 10.95 9.31 -3.24
CA MET A 106 11.60 8.09 -3.72
C MET A 106 10.58 7.19 -4.43
N TYR A 107 10.79 6.99 -5.72
CA TYR A 107 10.06 5.97 -6.45
C TYR A 107 10.58 4.60 -6.02
N LYS A 108 9.84 3.93 -5.18
CA LYS A 108 10.25 2.69 -4.54
C LYS A 108 10.66 1.62 -5.56
N MET A 109 9.95 1.54 -6.67
CA MET A 109 10.22 0.61 -7.74
C MET A 109 11.53 0.90 -8.51
N ASN A 110 12.07 2.12 -8.41
CA ASN A 110 13.41 2.43 -8.92
C ASN A 110 14.53 1.98 -7.98
N VAL A 111 14.23 1.87 -6.70
CA VAL A 111 15.19 1.42 -5.68
C VAL A 111 15.21 -0.10 -5.58
N MET A 112 14.04 -0.72 -5.67
CA MET A 112 13.84 -2.15 -5.60
C MET A 112 13.35 -2.66 -6.95
N GLY A 113 13.82 -3.83 -7.37
CA GLY A 113 13.19 -4.54 -8.48
C GLY A 113 11.76 -4.92 -8.10
N TRP A 114 10.88 -5.06 -9.07
CA TRP A 114 9.50 -5.46 -8.82
C TRP A 114 8.96 -6.36 -9.91
N SER A 115 8.01 -7.20 -9.53
CA SER A 115 7.20 -8.00 -10.43
C SER A 115 5.75 -7.83 -10.03
N MET A 116 4.90 -7.47 -10.96
CA MET A 116 3.47 -7.26 -10.71
C MET A 116 2.68 -8.19 -11.61
N ARG A 117 1.75 -8.95 -11.03
CA ARG A 117 0.84 -9.77 -11.82
C ARG A 117 -0.10 -8.86 -12.62
N ASP A 118 -0.51 -9.32 -13.79
CA ASP A 118 -1.37 -8.56 -14.69
C ASP A 118 -2.67 -8.09 -14.01
N LYS A 119 -3.22 -8.95 -13.16
CA LYS A 119 -4.45 -8.65 -12.39
C LYS A 119 -4.26 -7.44 -11.48
N GLU A 120 -3.22 -7.44 -10.66
CA GLU A 120 -2.95 -6.33 -9.73
C GLU A 120 -2.56 -5.05 -10.48
N TYR A 121 -1.79 -5.17 -11.57
CA TYR A 121 -1.45 -4.02 -12.41
C TYR A 121 -2.69 -3.35 -12.98
N ALA A 122 -3.55 -4.13 -13.62
CA ALA A 122 -4.79 -3.63 -14.22
C ALA A 122 -5.73 -3.02 -13.18
N SER A 123 -5.88 -3.68 -12.04
CA SER A 123 -6.73 -3.22 -10.95
C SER A 123 -6.22 -1.91 -10.34
N TRP A 124 -4.92 -1.81 -10.06
CA TRP A 124 -4.30 -0.61 -9.50
C TRP A 124 -4.38 0.57 -10.47
N LYS A 125 -4.04 0.33 -11.75
CA LYS A 125 -4.18 1.32 -12.82
C LYS A 125 -5.61 1.85 -12.91
N ASN A 126 -6.59 0.96 -12.91
CA ASN A 126 -8.00 1.33 -12.98
C ASN A 126 -8.43 2.18 -11.77
N ALA A 127 -8.07 1.75 -10.57
CA ALA A 127 -8.42 2.46 -9.33
C ALA A 127 -7.82 3.88 -9.29
N VAL A 128 -6.52 4.02 -9.62
CA VAL A 128 -5.82 5.32 -9.62
C VAL A 128 -6.38 6.24 -10.71
N ASN A 129 -6.55 5.73 -11.93
CA ASN A 129 -7.11 6.53 -13.03
C ASN A 129 -8.56 6.94 -12.78
N LYS A 130 -9.36 6.07 -12.17
CA LYS A 130 -10.74 6.39 -11.80
C LYS A 130 -10.80 7.53 -10.78
N LYS A 131 -9.89 7.54 -9.82
CA LYS A 131 -9.87 8.57 -8.76
C LYS A 131 -9.28 9.89 -9.22
N PHE A 132 -8.18 9.87 -9.96
CA PHE A 132 -7.38 11.05 -10.28
C PHE A 132 -7.45 11.48 -11.75
N GLY A 133 -8.09 10.69 -12.61
CA GLY A 133 -8.21 10.95 -14.04
C GLY A 133 -7.33 10.03 -14.89
N ASN A 134 -7.74 9.83 -16.13
CA ASN A 134 -6.99 9.03 -17.10
C ASN A 134 -5.59 9.58 -17.30
N GLY A 135 -4.58 8.71 -17.31
CA GLY A 135 -3.18 9.09 -17.43
C GLY A 135 -2.49 9.41 -16.11
N SER A 136 -3.19 9.39 -14.97
CA SER A 136 -2.58 9.61 -13.64
C SER A 136 -1.69 8.45 -13.21
N PHE A 137 -1.99 7.23 -13.66
CA PHE A 137 -1.18 6.05 -13.37
C PHE A 137 0.06 6.00 -14.27
N ASN A 138 1.23 6.17 -13.69
CA ASN A 138 2.50 6.29 -14.40
C ASN A 138 3.44 5.09 -14.23
N VAL A 139 2.99 4.01 -13.59
CA VAL A 139 3.82 2.80 -13.44
C VAL A 139 4.13 2.22 -14.82
N PRO A 140 5.42 1.98 -15.15
CA PRO A 140 5.80 1.48 -16.46
C PRO A 140 5.19 0.11 -16.75
N GLN A 141 4.62 -0.03 -17.95
CA GLN A 141 4.11 -1.30 -18.46
C GLN A 141 5.21 -1.96 -19.30
N LYS A 142 5.58 -3.21 -18.95
CA LYS A 142 6.47 -4.03 -19.77
C LYS A 142 5.67 -5.09 -20.53
N LYS A 143 6.16 -5.43 -21.74
CA LYS A 143 5.46 -6.31 -22.70
C LYS A 143 5.46 -7.82 -22.33
N THR A 144 5.99 -8.20 -21.21
CA THR A 144 6.05 -9.62 -20.78
C THR A 144 4.99 -9.91 -19.73
N ALA A 145 4.44 -11.11 -19.75
CA ALA A 145 3.53 -11.61 -18.72
C ALA A 145 4.15 -11.41 -17.31
N GLY A 146 3.43 -10.72 -16.42
CA GLY A 146 3.99 -10.26 -15.17
C GLY A 146 4.98 -9.10 -15.39
N TYR A 147 4.59 -7.93 -14.97
CA TYR A 147 5.41 -6.73 -15.16
C TYR A 147 6.64 -6.78 -14.26
N ASN A 148 7.83 -6.77 -14.86
CA ASN A 148 9.10 -6.76 -14.17
C ASN A 148 9.88 -5.47 -14.41
N TYR A 149 10.43 -4.91 -13.35
CA TYR A 149 11.28 -3.74 -13.42
C TYR A 149 12.51 -3.91 -12.51
N GLY A 150 13.70 -3.67 -13.05
CA GLY A 150 14.94 -3.71 -12.26
C GLY A 150 15.15 -2.41 -11.49
N GLY A 151 15.27 -2.48 -10.18
CA GLY A 151 15.60 -1.33 -9.35
C GLY A 151 17.02 -0.83 -9.59
N MET A 152 17.22 0.50 -9.54
CA MET A 152 18.52 1.12 -9.82
C MET A 152 19.54 0.88 -8.70
N LYS A 153 19.13 1.05 -7.44
CA LYS A 153 20.04 0.93 -6.29
C LYS A 153 20.36 -0.50 -5.91
N ASN A 154 19.36 -1.36 -5.93
CA ASN A 154 19.52 -2.75 -5.49
C ASN A 154 19.81 -3.73 -6.62
N LYS A 155 19.69 -3.32 -7.88
CA LYS A 155 20.03 -4.10 -9.07
C LYS A 155 19.58 -5.56 -8.99
N GLY A 156 18.36 -5.78 -8.50
CA GLY A 156 17.78 -7.11 -8.36
C GLY A 156 18.11 -7.89 -7.09
N ARG A 157 18.84 -7.32 -6.13
CA ARG A 157 19.12 -7.97 -4.83
C ARG A 157 17.85 -8.09 -3.98
N ILE A 158 17.02 -7.05 -3.99
CA ILE A 158 15.72 -7.05 -3.31
C ILE A 158 14.67 -6.76 -4.35
N ARG A 159 13.69 -7.64 -4.44
CA ARG A 159 12.58 -7.51 -5.36
C ARG A 159 11.28 -7.55 -4.62
N LEU A 160 10.31 -6.81 -5.15
CA LEU A 160 8.94 -6.83 -4.70
C LEU A 160 8.11 -7.65 -5.67
N THR A 161 7.28 -8.55 -5.16
CA THR A 161 6.23 -9.20 -5.97
C THR A 161 4.86 -8.80 -5.46
N SER A 162 3.94 -8.46 -6.36
CA SER A 162 2.58 -8.09 -5.96
C SER A 162 1.85 -9.30 -5.38
N THR A 163 1.09 -9.08 -4.33
CA THR A 163 0.30 -10.12 -3.67
C THR A 163 -1.19 -9.80 -3.65
N ALA A 164 -1.55 -8.53 -3.59
CA ALA A 164 -2.92 -8.05 -3.58
C ALA A 164 -2.98 -6.57 -4.01
N GLN A 165 -4.18 -6.13 -4.36
CA GLN A 165 -4.48 -4.73 -4.62
C GLN A 165 -5.89 -4.42 -4.09
N TYR A 166 -6.02 -3.40 -3.24
CA TYR A 166 -7.30 -2.91 -2.71
C TYR A 166 -7.28 -1.39 -2.60
N GLY A 167 -8.42 -0.76 -2.80
CA GLY A 167 -8.50 0.70 -2.79
C GLY A 167 -7.50 1.31 -3.78
N LEU A 168 -6.66 2.22 -3.31
CA LEU A 168 -5.56 2.80 -4.09
C LEU A 168 -4.20 2.17 -3.78
N THR A 169 -4.19 1.08 -3.02
CA THR A 169 -2.97 0.48 -2.45
C THR A 169 -2.61 -0.83 -3.14
N ILE A 170 -1.34 -0.98 -3.48
CA ILE A 170 -0.71 -2.23 -3.93
C ILE A 170 0.07 -2.85 -2.76
N PHE A 171 -0.02 -4.15 -2.63
CA PHE A 171 0.65 -4.94 -1.60
C PHE A 171 1.76 -5.79 -2.20
N TRP A 172 2.89 -5.85 -1.49
CA TRP A 172 4.11 -6.48 -1.96
C TRP A 172 4.67 -7.47 -0.94
N ARG A 173 5.20 -8.56 -1.44
CA ARG A 173 6.09 -9.44 -0.70
C ARG A 173 7.52 -9.21 -1.17
N THR A 174 8.44 -9.02 -0.23
CA THR A 174 9.88 -8.92 -0.52
C THR A 174 10.42 -10.29 -0.86
N ILE A 175 11.14 -10.38 -1.98
CA ILE A 175 11.91 -11.55 -2.40
C ILE A 175 13.39 -11.16 -2.28
N LYS A 176 14.12 -11.94 -1.51
CA LYS A 176 15.57 -11.77 -1.33
C LYS A 176 16.35 -12.63 -2.32
#